data_a9a7faaaffb9833f23a99bb1dc088904
#
_entry.id   a9a7faaaffb9833f23a99bb1dc088904
#
_cell.length_a   1.000
_cell.length_b   1.000
_cell.length_c   1.000
_cell.angle_alpha   90.00
_cell.angle_beta   90.00
_cell.angle_gamma   90.00
#
_symmetry.space_group_name_H-M   'P 1'
#
loop_
_entity.id
_entity.type
_entity.pdbx_description
1 polymer ?
#
loop_
_entity_poly.entity_id
_entity_poly.type
_entity_poly.pdbx_seq_one_letter_code
_entity_poly.pdbx_strand_id
1 'polypeptide(L)'
;MSEFVIFANPCLEEAEENVKRFMCKLNEMSTKKLSIKELLQSGDCDKEVEISGWVRTKRGNKQVNFIALNDGSTINNIQIVVDMNNISEELMKKVTTGAAIHVKGLLVKSEGSGQSHEIQAHELDVLGEADPEKYPIQPKKHSLEFLRDHAHLRFRTNMFGAIFRIRHAMAFAIHQYFDQHGFFYLHTPLITASDCEGAGEMFRVTTLDPKNPPLTEEGEVDFRQDFFGKATNLTVSGQLEGELGAMALGKIYTFGPTFRAENSNTTRHLSEFWMIEPEAAFYDLDDNMDLAEDFLKYLIRYALDNCMDDLKFLSARQQEEEKNKKAEERSMELIEKLNFQP
;
A
#
# COMPACT_ATOMS: atom_id res chain seq x y z
N MET A 1 -2.61 -35.65 4.81
CA MET A 1 -2.99 -36.06 6.18
C MET A 1 -1.71 -36.02 6.99
N SER A 2 -1.45 -34.92 7.69
CA SER A 2 -0.30 -34.76 8.58
C SER A 2 -0.78 -35.07 10.00
N GLU A 3 -0.13 -36.07 10.60
CA GLU A 3 -0.42 -36.57 11.93
C GLU A 3 -0.23 -35.47 12.99
N PHE A 4 -1.28 -35.21 13.75
CA PHE A 4 -1.18 -34.51 15.04
C PHE A 4 -0.56 -35.49 16.05
N VAL A 5 0.70 -35.26 16.39
CA VAL A 5 1.35 -35.98 17.49
C VAL A 5 0.79 -35.44 18.81
N ILE A 6 -0.08 -36.20 19.44
CA ILE A 6 -0.55 -35.92 20.81
C ILE A 6 0.58 -36.37 21.75
N PHE A 7 1.27 -35.42 22.35
CA PHE A 7 2.22 -35.70 23.42
C PHE A 7 1.48 -36.18 24.67
N ALA A 8 1.87 -37.35 25.14
CA ALA A 8 1.40 -37.93 26.38
C ALA A 8 1.80 -37.04 27.59
N ASN A 9 0.84 -36.79 28.40
CA ASN A 9 0.76 -36.18 29.71
C ASN A 9 2.08 -35.97 30.50
N PRO A 10 2.70 -34.78 30.49
CA PRO A 10 3.49 -34.33 31.61
C PRO A 10 2.58 -33.80 32.72
N CYS A 11 3.02 -33.96 33.98
CA CYS A 11 2.31 -33.43 35.14
C CYS A 11 1.84 -32.00 34.92
N LEU A 12 0.64 -31.65 35.25
CA LEU A 12 0.02 -30.34 34.97
C LEU A 12 0.89 -29.16 35.39
N GLU A 13 1.63 -29.28 36.50
CA GLU A 13 2.57 -28.26 36.98
C GLU A 13 3.75 -28.04 36.04
N GLU A 14 4.31 -29.12 35.45
CA GLU A 14 5.42 -29.05 34.47
C GLU A 14 4.96 -28.48 33.12
N ALA A 15 3.71 -28.73 32.74
CA ALA A 15 3.08 -28.15 31.56
C ALA A 15 2.82 -26.64 31.74
N GLU A 16 2.34 -26.23 32.91
CA GLU A 16 2.14 -24.80 33.23
C GLU A 16 3.46 -24.04 33.30
N GLU A 17 4.50 -24.62 33.85
CA GLU A 17 5.83 -24.00 33.92
C GLU A 17 6.47 -23.89 32.53
N ASN A 18 6.31 -24.91 31.70
CA ASN A 18 6.76 -24.87 30.29
C ASN A 18 5.99 -23.84 29.45
N VAL A 19 4.68 -23.70 29.65
CA VAL A 19 3.85 -22.67 29.00
C VAL A 19 4.27 -21.27 29.48
N LYS A 20 4.47 -21.07 30.80
CA LYS A 20 4.97 -19.79 31.33
C LYS A 20 6.35 -19.44 30.78
N ARG A 21 7.26 -20.41 30.70
CA ARG A 21 8.60 -20.24 30.15
C ARG A 21 8.59 -19.95 28.64
N PHE A 22 7.68 -20.59 27.90
CA PHE A 22 7.44 -20.34 26.48
C PHE A 22 6.82 -18.95 26.25
N MET A 23 5.84 -18.56 27.07
CA MET A 23 5.23 -17.22 27.03
C MET A 23 6.23 -16.13 27.42
N CYS A 24 7.08 -16.39 28.41
CA CYS A 24 8.16 -15.47 28.79
C CYS A 24 9.20 -15.32 27.67
N LYS A 25 9.61 -16.43 27.03
CA LYS A 25 10.48 -16.39 25.83
C LYS A 25 9.82 -15.72 24.62
N LEU A 26 8.52 -15.91 24.41
CA LEU A 26 7.76 -15.18 23.40
C LEU A 26 7.71 -13.68 23.70
N ASN A 27 7.55 -13.28 24.96
CA ASN A 27 7.58 -11.88 25.36
C ASN A 27 8.99 -11.28 25.27
N GLU A 28 10.05 -12.05 25.58
CA GLU A 28 11.44 -11.63 25.38
C GLU A 28 11.85 -11.59 23.88
N MET A 29 11.26 -12.44 23.03
CA MET A 29 11.45 -12.41 21.57
C MET A 29 10.57 -11.40 20.86
N SER A 30 9.55 -10.87 21.51
CA SER A 30 8.60 -9.87 21.00
C SER A 30 8.82 -8.51 21.66
N THR A 31 10.02 -7.96 21.54
CA THR A 31 10.10 -6.51 21.47
C THR A 31 9.52 -6.11 20.11
N LYS A 32 8.21 -5.88 20.08
CA LYS A 32 7.53 -5.35 18.90
C LYS A 32 8.27 -4.09 18.50
N LYS A 33 8.99 -4.14 17.38
CA LYS A 33 9.62 -2.94 16.84
C LYS A 33 8.53 -1.95 16.50
N LEU A 34 8.48 -0.84 17.23
CA LEU A 34 7.49 0.21 17.00
C LEU A 34 7.80 0.92 15.69
N SER A 35 6.77 1.18 14.90
CA SER A 35 6.88 2.03 13.72
C SER A 35 6.97 3.51 14.11
N ILE A 36 7.49 4.33 13.21
CA ILE A 36 7.51 5.80 13.40
C ILE A 36 6.08 6.33 13.61
N LYS A 37 5.08 5.77 12.91
CA LYS A 37 3.67 6.13 13.11
C LYS A 37 3.23 5.87 14.56
N GLU A 38 3.51 4.68 15.09
CA GLU A 38 3.16 4.31 16.47
C GLU A 38 3.88 5.21 17.50
N LEU A 39 5.17 5.52 17.27
CA LEU A 39 5.92 6.42 18.14
C LEU A 39 5.34 7.84 18.18
N LEU A 40 5.01 8.39 17.01
CA LEU A 40 4.44 9.74 16.91
C LEU A 40 3.03 9.83 17.51
N GLN A 41 2.28 8.72 17.53
CA GLN A 41 0.92 8.65 18.08
C GLN A 41 0.86 8.28 19.56
N SER A 42 1.89 7.61 20.11
CA SER A 42 1.86 7.10 21.48
C SER A 42 1.80 8.18 22.54
N GLY A 43 2.32 9.36 22.24
CA GLY A 43 2.45 10.46 23.22
C GLY A 43 3.42 10.19 24.38
N ASP A 44 4.03 8.99 24.43
CA ASP A 44 4.97 8.59 25.45
C ASP A 44 6.33 9.22 25.18
N CYS A 45 6.96 9.72 26.24
CA CYS A 45 8.32 10.24 26.22
C CYS A 45 9.19 9.52 27.26
N ASP A 46 10.47 9.87 27.29
CA ASP A 46 11.47 9.40 28.26
C ASP A 46 11.62 7.87 28.29
N LYS A 47 11.52 7.23 27.11
CA LYS A 47 11.74 5.79 26.96
C LYS A 47 12.77 5.50 25.88
N GLU A 48 13.54 4.45 26.09
CA GLU A 48 14.43 3.90 25.09
C GLU A 48 13.62 3.29 23.93
N VAL A 49 14.03 3.66 22.71
CA VAL A 49 13.43 3.17 21.47
C VAL A 49 14.50 2.73 20.49
N GLU A 50 14.12 1.77 19.66
CA GLU A 50 14.95 1.23 18.60
C GLU A 50 14.15 1.25 17.30
N ILE A 51 14.67 1.94 16.28
CA ILE A 51 14.00 2.09 14.98
C ILE A 51 14.98 1.95 13.83
N SER A 52 14.45 1.55 12.68
CA SER A 52 15.17 1.57 11.41
C SER A 52 14.36 2.32 10.36
N GLY A 53 15.06 2.95 9.42
CA GLY A 53 14.36 3.67 8.35
C GLY A 53 15.35 4.25 7.33
N TRP A 54 14.79 5.03 6.43
CA TRP A 54 15.56 5.72 5.39
C TRP A 54 15.70 7.21 5.70
N VAL A 55 16.92 7.69 5.54
CA VAL A 55 17.25 9.11 5.70
C VAL A 55 16.55 9.92 4.61
N ARG A 56 15.74 10.89 5.02
CA ARG A 56 15.07 11.84 4.11
C ARG A 56 15.92 13.09 3.92
N THR A 57 16.40 13.64 5.02
CA THR A 57 17.33 14.79 5.03
C THR A 57 18.27 14.68 6.20
N LYS A 58 19.45 15.28 6.05
CA LYS A 58 20.41 15.49 7.13
C LYS A 58 20.87 16.95 7.13
N ARG A 59 20.89 17.57 8.28
CA ARG A 59 21.40 18.92 8.49
C ARG A 59 22.12 18.98 9.84
N GLY A 60 23.05 19.86 9.99
CA GLY A 60 23.76 20.05 11.27
C GLY A 60 25.14 20.70 11.10
N ASN A 61 25.92 20.58 12.14
CA ASN A 61 27.28 21.13 12.22
C ASN A 61 28.22 20.09 12.85
N LYS A 62 29.43 20.52 13.25
CA LYS A 62 30.42 19.63 13.85
C LYS A 62 30.05 19.12 15.26
N GLN A 63 29.06 19.68 15.91
CA GLN A 63 28.62 19.32 17.25
C GLN A 63 27.37 18.49 17.28
N VAL A 64 26.35 18.89 16.50
CA VAL A 64 25.03 18.23 16.47
C VAL A 64 24.55 18.09 15.06
N ASN A 65 24.00 16.91 14.72
CA ASN A 65 23.31 16.64 13.48
C ASN A 65 21.85 16.25 13.71
N PHE A 66 21.00 16.68 12.81
CA PHE A 66 19.57 16.39 12.76
C PHE A 66 19.27 15.58 11.51
N ILE A 67 18.72 14.39 11.69
CA ILE A 67 18.38 13.48 10.60
C ILE A 67 16.86 13.31 10.61
N ALA A 68 16.19 13.59 9.48
CA ALA A 68 14.81 13.24 9.28
C ALA A 68 14.75 11.78 8.80
N LEU A 69 14.20 10.88 9.61
CA LEU A 69 14.10 9.46 9.34
C LEU A 69 12.65 9.07 9.05
N ASN A 70 12.44 8.18 8.08
CA ASN A 70 11.14 7.66 7.70
C ASN A 70 11.21 6.16 7.45
N ASP A 71 10.28 5.39 8.01
CA ASP A 71 10.17 3.94 7.85
C ASP A 71 9.06 3.51 6.87
N GLY A 72 8.35 4.47 6.27
CA GLY A 72 7.24 4.24 5.35
C GLY A 72 5.86 4.10 6.01
N SER A 73 5.78 3.91 7.33
CA SER A 73 4.52 3.74 8.07
C SER A 73 3.62 4.99 8.07
N THR A 74 4.22 6.15 7.90
CA THR A 74 3.54 7.46 7.84
C THR A 74 4.24 8.39 6.86
N ILE A 75 3.55 9.44 6.44
CA ILE A 75 4.18 10.52 5.65
C ILE A 75 5.11 11.38 6.49
N ASN A 76 4.87 11.43 7.80
CA ASN A 76 5.66 12.20 8.75
C ASN A 76 7.00 11.53 9.02
N ASN A 77 8.02 12.34 9.28
CA ASN A 77 9.33 11.85 9.66
C ASN A 77 9.50 12.01 11.18
N ILE A 78 10.34 11.16 11.78
CA ILE A 78 10.84 11.42 13.11
C ILE A 78 12.24 12.07 13.02
N GLN A 79 12.52 13.05 13.85
CA GLN A 79 13.83 13.66 13.93
C GLN A 79 14.74 12.84 14.83
N ILE A 80 15.92 12.52 14.32
CA ILE A 80 17.01 11.94 15.10
C ILE A 80 18.00 13.04 15.39
N VAL A 81 18.28 13.26 16.67
CA VAL A 81 19.29 14.21 17.14
C VAL A 81 20.54 13.41 17.48
N VAL A 82 21.64 13.72 16.81
CA VAL A 82 22.92 13.03 16.97
C VAL A 82 23.95 13.98 17.54
N ASP A 83 24.43 13.69 18.75
CA ASP A 83 25.58 14.34 19.34
C ASP A 83 26.86 13.76 18.74
N MET A 84 27.69 14.60 18.11
CA MET A 84 28.91 14.18 17.44
C MET A 84 30.04 13.75 18.42
N ASN A 85 29.85 13.93 19.71
CA ASN A 85 30.76 13.34 20.70
C ASN A 85 30.58 11.81 20.81
N ASN A 86 29.41 11.31 20.47
CA ASN A 86 29.04 9.88 20.61
C ASN A 86 29.18 9.11 19.29
N ILE A 87 29.13 9.78 18.14
CA ILE A 87 29.08 9.16 16.82
C ILE A 87 30.26 9.67 15.95
N SER A 88 30.97 8.76 15.30
CA SER A 88 32.14 9.12 14.50
C SER A 88 31.78 9.94 13.24
N GLU A 89 32.69 10.87 12.86
CA GLU A 89 32.54 11.63 11.62
C GLU A 89 32.49 10.72 10.35
N GLU A 90 33.24 9.62 10.39
CA GLU A 90 33.25 8.64 9.26
C GLU A 90 31.91 7.98 9.08
N LEU A 91 31.26 7.57 10.16
CA LEU A 91 29.92 7.00 10.10
C LEU A 91 28.91 8.04 9.59
N MET A 92 29.00 9.28 10.09
CA MET A 92 28.12 10.36 9.66
C MET A 92 28.27 10.77 8.19
N LYS A 93 29.44 10.56 7.57
CA LYS A 93 29.62 10.77 6.12
C LYS A 93 28.79 9.80 5.29
N LYS A 94 28.53 8.58 5.80
CA LYS A 94 27.71 7.55 5.14
C LYS A 94 26.21 7.77 5.31
N VAL A 95 25.80 8.60 6.27
CA VAL A 95 24.40 8.99 6.51
C VAL A 95 24.01 10.06 5.48
N THR A 96 23.62 9.62 4.31
CA THR A 96 23.22 10.45 3.16
C THR A 96 21.73 10.26 2.87
N THR A 97 21.13 11.16 2.08
CA THR A 97 19.72 11.00 1.64
C THR A 97 19.54 9.65 0.94
N GLY A 98 18.58 8.86 1.42
CA GLY A 98 18.29 7.53 0.91
C GLY A 98 19.04 6.40 1.62
N ALA A 99 20.05 6.68 2.44
CA ALA A 99 20.72 5.65 3.24
C ALA A 99 19.74 5.01 4.23
N ALA A 100 19.88 3.72 4.46
CA ALA A 100 19.15 2.98 5.49
C ALA A 100 19.97 2.98 6.78
N ILE A 101 19.37 3.42 7.87
CA ILE A 101 20.03 3.47 9.19
C ILE A 101 19.19 2.78 10.25
N HIS A 102 19.89 2.33 11.27
CA HIS A 102 19.33 1.82 12.51
C HIS A 102 19.76 2.74 13.63
N VAL A 103 18.85 3.07 14.54
CA VAL A 103 19.07 4.03 15.61
C VAL A 103 18.49 3.48 16.91
N LYS A 104 19.28 3.59 18.01
CA LYS A 104 18.78 3.46 19.38
C LYS A 104 18.96 4.78 20.10
N GLY A 105 17.98 5.15 20.90
CA GLY A 105 18.03 6.40 21.63
C GLY A 105 16.81 6.67 22.48
N LEU A 106 16.86 7.76 23.20
CA LEU A 106 15.79 8.22 24.06
C LEU A 106 14.75 9.00 23.27
N LEU A 107 13.49 8.55 23.29
CA LEU A 107 12.38 9.30 22.73
C LEU A 107 12.00 10.44 23.68
N VAL A 108 12.09 11.66 23.19
CA VAL A 108 11.80 12.87 23.98
C VAL A 108 10.80 13.77 23.24
N LYS A 109 10.17 14.66 24.01
CA LYS A 109 9.37 15.73 23.42
C LYS A 109 10.29 16.69 22.66
N SER A 110 9.94 17.01 21.42
CA SER A 110 10.75 17.94 20.64
C SER A 110 10.55 19.38 21.12
N GLU A 111 11.65 20.12 21.22
CA GLU A 111 11.64 21.57 21.48
C GLU A 111 11.43 22.37 20.19
N GLY A 112 11.57 21.73 19.02
CA GLY A 112 11.44 22.35 17.71
C GLY A 112 9.99 22.55 17.26
N SER A 113 9.72 23.62 16.53
CA SER A 113 8.42 23.83 15.90
C SER A 113 8.22 22.83 14.74
N GLY A 114 7.05 22.20 14.67
CA GLY A 114 6.62 21.36 13.54
C GLY A 114 6.77 19.85 13.75
N GLN A 115 7.21 19.39 14.92
CA GLN A 115 7.25 17.98 15.32
C GLN A 115 6.95 17.81 16.80
N SER A 116 6.28 16.72 17.17
CA SER A 116 5.91 16.44 18.55
C SER A 116 7.03 15.75 19.35
N HIS A 117 7.76 14.86 18.68
CA HIS A 117 8.77 13.98 19.29
C HIS A 117 10.05 13.95 18.47
N GLU A 118 11.16 13.65 19.13
CA GLU A 118 12.45 13.39 18.52
C GLU A 118 13.19 12.29 19.30
N ILE A 119 14.18 11.67 18.67
CA ILE A 119 15.02 10.65 19.30
C ILE A 119 16.42 11.22 19.50
N GLN A 120 16.87 11.28 20.74
CA GLN A 120 18.26 11.56 21.09
C GLN A 120 19.07 10.27 20.94
N ALA A 121 19.79 10.15 19.83
CA ALA A 121 20.50 8.94 19.48
C ALA A 121 21.79 8.79 20.31
N HIS A 122 21.99 7.58 20.86
CA HIS A 122 23.27 7.19 21.46
C HIS A 122 23.95 6.05 20.68
N GLU A 123 23.21 5.28 19.86
CA GLU A 123 23.75 4.33 18.89
C GLU A 123 23.16 4.59 17.50
N LEU A 124 24.00 4.50 16.48
CA LEU A 124 23.59 4.63 15.08
C LEU A 124 24.44 3.71 14.21
N ASP A 125 23.78 2.89 13.39
CA ASP A 125 24.39 2.02 12.40
C ASP A 125 23.88 2.34 11.00
N VAL A 126 24.74 2.25 9.99
CA VAL A 126 24.36 2.35 8.59
C VAL A 126 24.17 0.95 8.03
N LEU A 127 22.90 0.57 7.79
CA LEU A 127 22.52 -0.72 7.25
C LEU A 127 22.72 -0.80 5.72
N GLY A 128 22.62 0.34 5.04
CA GLY A 128 22.82 0.44 3.60
C GLY A 128 23.15 1.88 3.20
N GLU A 129 24.21 2.02 2.46
CA GLU A 129 24.67 3.31 1.96
C GLU A 129 23.89 3.74 0.72
N ALA A 130 23.72 5.05 0.51
CA ALA A 130 23.21 5.64 -0.71
C ALA A 130 24.23 6.66 -1.22
N ASP A 131 24.80 6.39 -2.39
CA ASP A 131 25.74 7.29 -3.05
C ASP A 131 24.99 8.58 -3.47
N PRO A 132 25.36 9.77 -2.94
CA PRO A 132 24.64 11.00 -3.23
C PRO A 132 24.66 11.40 -4.70
N GLU A 133 25.67 10.96 -5.46
CA GLU A 133 25.78 11.26 -6.91
C GLU A 133 24.90 10.34 -7.76
N LYS A 134 24.62 9.14 -7.27
CA LYS A 134 23.85 8.12 -8.01
C LYS A 134 22.40 8.01 -7.54
N TYR A 135 22.10 8.38 -6.29
CA TYR A 135 20.76 8.28 -5.76
C TYR A 135 19.84 9.39 -6.32
N PRO A 136 18.85 9.09 -7.18
CA PRO A 136 18.14 10.10 -7.95
C PRO A 136 17.06 10.84 -7.16
N ILE A 137 16.55 10.24 -6.06
CA ILE A 137 15.46 10.82 -5.26
C ILE A 137 16.04 11.78 -4.21
N GLN A 138 16.35 12.97 -4.64
CA GLN A 138 16.87 14.03 -3.76
C GLN A 138 15.72 14.81 -3.09
N PRO A 139 15.98 15.59 -2.01
CA PRO A 139 14.96 16.41 -1.31
C PRO A 139 14.49 17.60 -2.16
N LYS A 140 13.87 17.35 -3.29
CA LYS A 140 13.30 18.35 -4.22
C LYS A 140 12.01 17.83 -4.85
N LYS A 141 11.27 18.71 -5.50
CA LYS A 141 10.08 18.32 -6.28
C LYS A 141 10.52 17.56 -7.54
N HIS A 142 9.93 16.38 -7.77
CA HIS A 142 10.13 15.58 -8.96
C HIS A 142 8.87 15.57 -9.81
N SER A 143 9.03 15.59 -11.15
CA SER A 143 7.92 15.40 -12.09
C SER A 143 7.43 13.95 -12.10
N LEU A 144 6.18 13.73 -12.54
CA LEU A 144 5.65 12.37 -12.66
C LEU A 144 6.38 11.56 -13.73
N GLU A 145 6.88 12.20 -14.80
CA GLU A 145 7.68 11.55 -15.84
C GLU A 145 8.99 11.04 -15.25
N PHE A 146 9.72 11.90 -14.55
CA PHE A 146 10.95 11.50 -13.86
C PHE A 146 10.71 10.31 -12.91
N LEU A 147 9.58 10.31 -12.19
CA LEU A 147 9.25 9.22 -11.27
C LEU A 147 8.79 7.94 -11.98
N ARG A 148 8.29 8.02 -13.22
CA ARG A 148 8.05 6.84 -14.06
C ARG A 148 9.34 6.20 -14.53
N ASP A 149 10.32 7.00 -14.95
CA ASP A 149 11.64 6.52 -15.35
C ASP A 149 12.40 5.88 -14.18
N HIS A 150 12.13 6.34 -12.94
CA HIS A 150 12.71 5.79 -11.72
C HIS A 150 11.69 4.99 -10.91
N ALA A 151 10.90 4.15 -11.60
CA ALA A 151 9.75 3.45 -11.03
C ALA A 151 10.08 2.63 -9.76
N HIS A 152 11.25 2.00 -9.69
CA HIS A 152 11.73 1.21 -8.56
C HIS A 152 12.02 2.04 -7.29
N LEU A 153 12.22 3.36 -7.41
CA LEU A 153 12.48 4.26 -6.29
C LEU A 153 11.33 5.23 -5.99
N ARG A 154 10.33 5.34 -6.88
CA ARG A 154 9.24 6.33 -6.74
C ARG A 154 8.46 6.22 -5.43
N PHE A 155 8.34 5.01 -4.86
CA PHE A 155 7.68 4.77 -3.58
C PHE A 155 8.34 5.49 -2.40
N ARG A 156 9.61 5.85 -2.52
CA ARG A 156 10.33 6.63 -1.51
C ARG A 156 9.97 8.11 -1.52
N THR A 157 9.18 8.59 -2.47
CA THR A 157 8.67 9.96 -2.49
C THR A 157 7.41 10.10 -1.63
N ASN A 158 7.19 11.27 -1.04
CA ASN A 158 5.98 11.53 -0.26
C ASN A 158 4.72 11.32 -1.10
N MET A 159 4.76 11.71 -2.38
CA MET A 159 3.60 11.56 -3.27
C MET A 159 3.19 10.11 -3.46
N PHE A 160 4.11 9.24 -3.91
CA PHE A 160 3.77 7.84 -4.11
C PHE A 160 3.58 7.09 -2.79
N GLY A 161 4.33 7.47 -1.74
CA GLY A 161 4.09 6.95 -0.40
C GLY A 161 2.65 7.22 0.07
N ALA A 162 2.17 8.46 -0.05
CA ALA A 162 0.80 8.84 0.30
C ALA A 162 -0.24 8.08 -0.53
N ILE A 163 -0.08 8.07 -1.86
CA ILE A 163 -1.00 7.36 -2.77
C ILE A 163 -1.11 5.88 -2.40
N PHE A 164 0.02 5.21 -2.15
CA PHE A 164 -0.02 3.77 -1.87
C PHE A 164 -0.48 3.42 -0.46
N ARG A 165 -0.28 4.28 0.55
CA ARG A 165 -0.91 4.10 1.87
C ARG A 165 -2.43 4.26 1.79
N ILE A 166 -2.92 5.29 1.06
CA ILE A 166 -4.36 5.46 0.83
C ILE A 166 -4.91 4.26 0.04
N ARG A 167 -4.23 3.83 -1.04
CA ARG A 167 -4.65 2.68 -1.83
C ARG A 167 -4.74 1.40 -0.98
N HIS A 168 -3.75 1.16 -0.11
CA HIS A 168 -3.79 0.05 0.85
C HIS A 168 -5.00 0.15 1.79
N ALA A 169 -5.20 1.32 2.40
CA ALA A 169 -6.31 1.55 3.32
C ALA A 169 -7.68 1.35 2.63
N MET A 170 -7.83 1.84 1.39
CA MET A 170 -9.06 1.64 0.61
C MET A 170 -9.31 0.17 0.27
N ALA A 171 -8.27 -0.57 -0.15
CA ALA A 171 -8.42 -2.00 -0.44
C ALA A 171 -8.88 -2.78 0.80
N PHE A 172 -8.31 -2.48 1.97
CA PHE A 172 -8.71 -3.09 3.23
C PHE A 172 -10.15 -2.70 3.63
N ALA A 173 -10.51 -1.43 3.47
CA ALA A 173 -11.86 -0.92 3.75
C ALA A 173 -12.92 -1.60 2.88
N ILE A 174 -12.64 -1.85 1.60
CA ILE A 174 -13.54 -2.58 0.69
C ILE A 174 -13.83 -3.97 1.24
N HIS A 175 -12.78 -4.73 1.56
CA HIS A 175 -12.95 -6.08 2.14
C HIS A 175 -13.72 -6.04 3.46
N GLN A 176 -13.39 -5.08 4.34
CA GLN A 176 -14.06 -4.94 5.64
C GLN A 176 -15.55 -4.60 5.50
N TYR A 177 -15.90 -3.70 4.57
CA TYR A 177 -17.28 -3.32 4.32
C TYR A 177 -18.11 -4.52 3.87
N PHE A 178 -17.67 -5.21 2.84
CA PHE A 178 -18.42 -6.33 2.28
C PHE A 178 -18.52 -7.51 3.25
N ASP A 179 -17.47 -7.82 4.00
CA ASP A 179 -17.49 -8.84 5.06
C ASP A 179 -18.55 -8.52 6.14
N GLN A 180 -18.56 -7.28 6.63
CA GLN A 180 -19.53 -6.81 7.63
C GLN A 180 -20.99 -6.83 7.14
N HIS A 181 -21.21 -6.75 5.82
CA HIS A 181 -22.53 -6.80 5.19
C HIS A 181 -22.92 -8.21 4.70
N GLY A 182 -22.11 -9.22 5.06
CA GLY A 182 -22.40 -10.62 4.77
C GLY A 182 -22.15 -11.03 3.32
N PHE A 183 -21.29 -10.33 2.60
CA PHE A 183 -20.84 -10.71 1.28
C PHE A 183 -19.59 -11.59 1.37
N PHE A 184 -19.53 -12.64 0.56
CA PHE A 184 -18.35 -13.48 0.41
C PHE A 184 -17.44 -12.96 -0.68
N TYR A 185 -16.14 -12.84 -0.39
CA TYR A 185 -15.14 -12.52 -1.40
C TYR A 185 -14.94 -13.70 -2.34
N LEU A 186 -15.14 -13.49 -3.64
CA LEU A 186 -14.89 -14.49 -4.67
C LEU A 186 -13.71 -14.07 -5.54
N HIS A 187 -12.62 -14.86 -5.48
CA HIS A 187 -11.51 -14.70 -6.41
C HIS A 187 -11.83 -15.38 -7.73
N THR A 188 -12.08 -14.60 -8.78
CA THR A 188 -12.39 -15.10 -10.12
C THR A 188 -11.13 -15.29 -10.96
N PRO A 189 -11.12 -16.22 -11.92
CA PRO A 189 -9.98 -16.45 -12.80
C PRO A 189 -9.62 -15.21 -13.62
N LEU A 190 -8.33 -14.92 -13.74
CA LEU A 190 -7.84 -13.84 -14.61
C LEU A 190 -7.66 -14.27 -16.05
N ILE A 191 -7.47 -15.57 -16.30
CA ILE A 191 -7.37 -16.14 -17.63
C ILE A 191 -8.69 -16.87 -17.91
N THR A 192 -9.39 -16.44 -18.93
CA THR A 192 -10.71 -16.98 -19.29
C THR A 192 -10.85 -17.20 -20.79
N ALA A 193 -11.71 -18.13 -21.17
CA ALA A 193 -12.14 -18.29 -22.56
C ALA A 193 -13.48 -17.60 -22.86
N SER A 194 -14.11 -17.03 -21.82
CA SER A 194 -15.39 -16.35 -21.92
C SER A 194 -15.18 -14.84 -22.04
N ASP A 195 -15.98 -14.21 -22.90
CA ASP A 195 -16.10 -12.76 -22.99
C ASP A 195 -17.31 -12.33 -22.16
N CYS A 196 -17.08 -11.43 -21.21
CA CYS A 196 -18.14 -10.89 -20.40
C CYS A 196 -18.82 -9.74 -21.13
N GLU A 197 -20.10 -9.89 -21.45
CA GLU A 197 -20.97 -8.88 -22.07
C GLU A 197 -20.54 -8.40 -23.47
N GLY A 198 -19.58 -9.07 -24.13
CA GLY A 198 -18.98 -8.55 -25.37
C GLY A 198 -18.27 -7.22 -25.15
N ALA A 199 -17.86 -6.94 -23.91
CA ALA A 199 -17.34 -5.67 -23.47
C ALA A 199 -15.85 -5.52 -23.76
N GLY A 200 -15.52 -5.09 -24.96
CA GLY A 200 -14.21 -4.57 -25.27
C GLY A 200 -13.23 -5.58 -25.88
N GLU A 201 -12.11 -5.03 -26.35
CA GLU A 201 -11.02 -5.83 -26.89
C GLU A 201 -10.27 -6.52 -25.75
N MET A 202 -10.12 -7.85 -25.85
CA MET A 202 -9.44 -8.67 -24.85
C MET A 202 -7.98 -8.89 -25.22
N PHE A 203 -7.09 -8.82 -24.24
CA PHE A 203 -5.70 -9.25 -24.41
C PHE A 203 -5.64 -10.77 -24.53
N ARG A 204 -5.04 -11.27 -25.61
CA ARG A 204 -4.83 -12.70 -25.83
C ARG A 204 -3.77 -13.26 -24.88
N VAL A 205 -4.06 -14.40 -24.27
CA VAL A 205 -3.10 -15.21 -23.50
C VAL A 205 -2.82 -16.48 -24.28
N THR A 206 -1.58 -16.70 -24.69
CA THR A 206 -1.16 -17.85 -25.48
C THR A 206 0.29 -18.22 -25.20
N THR A 207 0.61 -19.51 -25.33
CA THR A 207 1.97 -20.05 -25.28
C THR A 207 2.49 -20.38 -26.68
N LEU A 208 1.68 -20.19 -27.72
CA LEU A 208 2.08 -20.42 -29.11
C LEU A 208 3.10 -19.34 -29.56
N ASP A 209 4.05 -19.76 -30.43
CA ASP A 209 4.98 -18.80 -31.05
C ASP A 209 4.22 -17.86 -31.99
N PRO A 210 4.19 -16.54 -31.72
CA PRO A 210 3.48 -15.59 -32.58
C PRO A 210 4.07 -15.48 -34.00
N LYS A 211 5.33 -15.93 -34.20
CA LYS A 211 5.99 -15.92 -35.54
C LYS A 211 5.64 -17.12 -36.39
N ASN A 212 5.28 -18.25 -35.78
CA ASN A 212 4.96 -19.49 -36.46
C ASN A 212 3.93 -20.29 -35.68
N PRO A 213 2.69 -19.80 -35.53
CA PRO A 213 1.66 -20.53 -34.84
C PRO A 213 1.23 -21.76 -35.66
N PRO A 214 0.79 -22.85 -35.02
CA PRO A 214 0.14 -23.94 -35.71
C PRO A 214 -1.17 -23.45 -36.35
N LEU A 215 -1.46 -23.92 -37.56
CA LEU A 215 -2.66 -23.53 -38.29
C LEU A 215 -3.60 -24.71 -38.51
N THR A 216 -4.90 -24.42 -38.59
CA THR A 216 -5.92 -25.36 -39.03
C THR A 216 -5.87 -25.52 -40.57
N GLU A 217 -6.67 -26.44 -41.10
CA GLU A 217 -6.80 -26.63 -42.56
C GLU A 217 -7.34 -25.38 -43.27
N GLU A 218 -8.09 -24.54 -42.55
CA GLU A 218 -8.64 -23.27 -43.03
C GLU A 218 -7.65 -22.09 -42.92
N GLY A 219 -6.46 -22.32 -42.35
CA GLY A 219 -5.39 -21.28 -42.19
C GLY A 219 -5.54 -20.42 -40.94
N GLU A 220 -6.46 -20.75 -40.03
CA GLU A 220 -6.63 -20.08 -38.76
C GLU A 220 -5.68 -20.65 -37.70
N VAL A 221 -5.38 -19.87 -36.63
CA VAL A 221 -4.56 -20.37 -35.52
C VAL A 221 -5.23 -21.55 -34.82
N ASP A 222 -4.54 -22.68 -34.75
CA ASP A 222 -5.04 -23.89 -34.09
C ASP A 222 -4.81 -23.84 -32.57
N PHE A 223 -5.69 -23.19 -31.84
CA PHE A 223 -5.64 -23.08 -30.37
C PHE A 223 -5.81 -24.42 -29.64
N ARG A 224 -6.19 -25.52 -30.32
CA ARG A 224 -6.20 -26.87 -29.70
C ARG A 224 -4.79 -27.31 -29.29
N GLN A 225 -3.76 -26.71 -29.90
CA GLN A 225 -2.34 -26.95 -29.60
C GLN A 225 -1.78 -25.97 -28.56
N ASP A 226 -2.57 -24.99 -28.11
CA ASP A 226 -2.19 -24.07 -27.04
C ASP A 226 -2.36 -24.72 -25.67
N PHE A 227 -1.81 -24.08 -24.62
CA PHE A 227 -1.76 -24.60 -23.25
C PHE A 227 -3.12 -25.03 -22.72
N PHE A 228 -4.17 -24.25 -22.93
CA PHE A 228 -5.53 -24.56 -22.48
C PHE A 228 -6.38 -25.33 -23.52
N GLY A 229 -5.83 -25.69 -24.67
CA GLY A 229 -6.53 -26.36 -25.75
C GLY A 229 -7.66 -25.55 -26.40
N LYS A 230 -7.71 -24.23 -26.15
CA LYS A 230 -8.66 -23.27 -26.69
C LYS A 230 -8.10 -21.85 -26.59
N ALA A 231 -8.71 -20.94 -27.34
CA ALA A 231 -8.35 -19.51 -27.24
C ALA A 231 -8.70 -18.98 -25.85
N THR A 232 -7.73 -18.33 -25.20
CA THR A 232 -7.88 -17.71 -23.88
C THR A 232 -7.41 -16.26 -23.87
N ASN A 233 -7.95 -15.48 -22.95
CA ASN A 233 -7.71 -14.06 -22.83
C ASN A 233 -7.57 -13.67 -21.36
N LEU A 234 -7.06 -12.45 -21.10
CA LEU A 234 -7.22 -11.81 -19.81
C LEU A 234 -8.67 -11.35 -19.62
N THR A 235 -9.19 -11.52 -18.42
CA THR A 235 -10.59 -11.17 -18.13
C THR A 235 -10.83 -9.66 -18.19
N VAL A 236 -12.01 -9.28 -18.64
CA VAL A 236 -12.51 -7.90 -18.65
C VAL A 236 -13.39 -7.57 -17.44
N SER A 237 -13.85 -8.61 -16.71
CA SER A 237 -14.74 -8.52 -15.53
C SER A 237 -14.76 -9.85 -14.79
N GLY A 238 -15.00 -9.84 -13.50
CA GLY A 238 -15.27 -11.03 -12.69
C GLY A 238 -16.75 -11.39 -12.61
N GLN A 239 -17.63 -10.66 -13.31
CA GLN A 239 -19.09 -10.75 -13.18
C GLN A 239 -19.63 -12.14 -13.51
N LEU A 240 -19.19 -12.78 -14.59
CA LEU A 240 -19.76 -14.08 -15.01
C LEU A 240 -19.62 -15.16 -13.93
N GLU A 241 -18.44 -15.27 -13.34
CA GLU A 241 -18.19 -16.18 -12.23
C GLU A 241 -18.82 -15.67 -10.92
N GLY A 242 -18.92 -14.34 -10.77
CA GLY A 242 -19.59 -13.68 -9.65
C GLY A 242 -21.06 -14.05 -9.56
N GLU A 243 -21.80 -13.95 -10.66
CA GLU A 243 -23.22 -14.34 -10.72
C GLU A 243 -23.44 -15.81 -10.36
N LEU A 244 -22.58 -16.72 -10.83
CA LEU A 244 -22.63 -18.13 -10.44
C LEU A 244 -22.43 -18.30 -8.93
N GLY A 245 -21.51 -17.54 -8.35
CA GLY A 245 -21.28 -17.50 -6.90
C GLY A 245 -22.48 -16.97 -6.13
N ALA A 246 -23.11 -15.89 -6.59
CA ALA A 246 -24.28 -15.28 -5.97
C ALA A 246 -25.49 -16.23 -5.96
N MET A 247 -25.71 -17.01 -7.03
CA MET A 247 -26.77 -18.01 -7.09
C MET A 247 -26.62 -19.15 -6.08
N ALA A 248 -25.44 -19.32 -5.48
CA ALA A 248 -25.19 -20.36 -4.48
C ALA A 248 -24.98 -19.78 -3.06
N LEU A 249 -24.30 -18.63 -2.94
CA LEU A 249 -23.89 -18.03 -1.67
C LEU A 249 -24.76 -16.81 -1.27
N GLY A 250 -25.65 -16.37 -2.16
CA GLY A 250 -26.56 -15.25 -1.95
C GLY A 250 -25.94 -13.89 -2.21
N LYS A 251 -24.84 -13.56 -1.55
CA LYS A 251 -24.13 -12.28 -1.70
C LYS A 251 -22.64 -12.55 -1.85
N ILE A 252 -22.05 -12.09 -2.94
CA ILE A 252 -20.62 -12.16 -3.19
C ILE A 252 -20.12 -10.81 -3.68
N TYR A 253 -18.82 -10.62 -3.66
CA TYR A 253 -18.17 -9.55 -4.40
C TYR A 253 -16.87 -10.04 -5.00
N THR A 254 -16.54 -9.54 -6.18
CA THR A 254 -15.20 -9.63 -6.72
C THR A 254 -14.46 -8.33 -6.45
N PHE A 255 -13.17 -8.41 -6.24
CA PHE A 255 -12.28 -7.26 -6.14
C PHE A 255 -10.92 -7.67 -6.66
N GLY A 256 -10.64 -7.35 -7.91
CA GLY A 256 -9.45 -7.82 -8.58
C GLY A 256 -9.13 -7.09 -9.88
N PRO A 257 -7.97 -7.40 -10.47
CA PRO A 257 -7.54 -6.79 -11.71
C PRO A 257 -8.39 -7.27 -12.89
N THR A 258 -8.72 -6.33 -13.77
CA THR A 258 -9.37 -6.54 -15.05
C THR A 258 -8.58 -5.86 -16.17
N PHE A 259 -8.73 -6.32 -17.39
CA PHE A 259 -7.88 -5.93 -18.51
C PHE A 259 -8.73 -5.62 -19.73
N ARG A 260 -8.51 -4.45 -20.34
CA ARG A 260 -9.18 -4.05 -21.58
C ARG A 260 -8.17 -3.49 -22.56
N ALA A 261 -8.11 -4.05 -23.77
CA ALA A 261 -7.16 -3.69 -24.82
C ALA A 261 -7.61 -2.49 -25.66
N GLU A 262 -8.62 -1.77 -25.18
CA GLU A 262 -9.17 -0.60 -25.89
C GLU A 262 -8.09 0.47 -26.13
N ASN A 263 -7.99 0.91 -27.37
CA ASN A 263 -7.07 2.00 -27.75
C ASN A 263 -7.70 3.37 -27.38
N SER A 264 -7.62 3.74 -26.11
CA SER A 264 -8.10 5.02 -25.60
C SER A 264 -7.02 5.81 -24.89
N ASN A 265 -6.80 7.05 -25.31
CA ASN A 265 -5.78 7.97 -24.80
C ASN A 265 -6.35 9.03 -23.87
N THR A 266 -7.28 8.68 -22.97
CA THR A 266 -7.78 9.59 -21.96
C THR A 266 -7.05 9.43 -20.64
N THR A 267 -7.11 10.44 -19.78
CA THR A 267 -6.49 10.40 -18.44
C THR A 267 -7.16 9.42 -17.48
N ARG A 268 -8.28 8.81 -17.88
CA ARG A 268 -9.08 7.89 -17.04
C ARG A 268 -9.13 6.47 -17.59
N HIS A 269 -8.51 6.18 -18.75
CA HIS A 269 -8.44 4.84 -19.30
C HIS A 269 -7.10 4.19 -18.97
N LEU A 270 -7.17 3.02 -18.37
CA LEU A 270 -6.03 2.13 -18.12
C LEU A 270 -6.34 0.78 -18.74
N SER A 271 -5.31 0.14 -19.31
CA SER A 271 -5.45 -1.22 -19.85
C SER A 271 -5.54 -2.30 -18.75
N GLU A 272 -5.09 -1.97 -17.54
CA GLU A 272 -5.22 -2.78 -16.33
C GLU A 272 -5.76 -1.89 -15.21
N PHE A 273 -6.84 -2.31 -14.58
CA PHE A 273 -7.46 -1.62 -13.44
C PHE A 273 -8.18 -2.62 -12.55
N TRP A 274 -8.55 -2.21 -11.35
CA TRP A 274 -9.27 -3.05 -10.40
C TRP A 274 -10.74 -2.66 -10.38
N MET A 275 -11.61 -3.67 -10.45
CA MET A 275 -13.06 -3.49 -10.31
C MET A 275 -13.53 -4.03 -8.97
N ILE A 276 -14.58 -3.41 -8.45
CA ILE A 276 -15.35 -3.85 -7.30
C ILE A 276 -16.73 -4.19 -7.83
N GLU A 277 -17.09 -5.47 -7.81
CA GLU A 277 -18.29 -5.98 -8.47
C GLU A 277 -19.08 -6.84 -7.47
N PRO A 278 -19.96 -6.21 -6.66
CA PRO A 278 -20.86 -6.95 -5.78
C PRO A 278 -22.01 -7.54 -6.57
N GLU A 279 -22.32 -8.80 -6.29
CA GLU A 279 -23.47 -9.53 -6.84
C GLU A 279 -24.34 -10.04 -5.68
N ALA A 280 -25.58 -9.61 -5.63
CA ALA A 280 -26.51 -9.96 -4.55
C ALA A 280 -27.79 -10.56 -5.12
N ALA A 281 -27.99 -11.86 -4.87
CA ALA A 281 -29.25 -12.52 -5.22
C ALA A 281 -30.42 -11.85 -4.46
N PHE A 282 -31.54 -11.70 -5.12
CA PHE A 282 -32.79 -11.13 -4.59
C PHE A 282 -32.78 -9.62 -4.34
N TYR A 283 -31.71 -8.90 -4.67
CA TYR A 283 -31.69 -7.44 -4.64
C TYR A 283 -32.40 -6.89 -5.87
N ASP A 284 -33.19 -5.85 -5.66
CA ASP A 284 -33.72 -5.04 -6.74
C ASP A 284 -32.88 -3.78 -6.99
N LEU A 285 -33.36 -2.88 -7.82
CA LEU A 285 -32.62 -1.63 -8.14
C LEU A 285 -32.48 -0.72 -6.93
N ASP A 286 -33.50 -0.60 -6.09
CA ASP A 286 -33.49 0.24 -4.91
C ASP A 286 -32.51 -0.28 -3.87
N ASP A 287 -32.51 -1.60 -3.61
CA ASP A 287 -31.52 -2.26 -2.74
C ASP A 287 -30.09 -2.02 -3.22
N ASN A 288 -29.86 -2.08 -4.54
CA ASN A 288 -28.52 -1.87 -5.11
C ASN A 288 -28.06 -0.40 -5.02
N MET A 289 -29.00 0.54 -5.18
CA MET A 289 -28.72 1.97 -4.99
C MET A 289 -28.35 2.28 -3.54
N ASP A 290 -29.08 1.72 -2.57
CA ASP A 290 -28.83 1.88 -1.15
C ASP A 290 -27.47 1.30 -0.74
N LEU A 291 -27.15 0.11 -1.25
CA LEU A 291 -25.84 -0.51 -1.06
C LEU A 291 -24.70 0.37 -1.61
N ALA A 292 -24.86 0.89 -2.82
CA ALA A 292 -23.85 1.73 -3.45
C ALA A 292 -23.64 3.05 -2.70
N GLU A 293 -24.70 3.69 -2.23
CA GLU A 293 -24.63 4.92 -1.45
C GLU A 293 -23.93 4.69 -0.11
N ASP A 294 -24.35 3.67 0.64
CA ASP A 294 -23.75 3.35 1.93
C ASP A 294 -22.27 2.96 1.79
N PHE A 295 -21.94 2.16 0.80
CA PHE A 295 -20.57 1.78 0.49
C PHE A 295 -19.68 2.99 0.19
N LEU A 296 -20.11 3.91 -0.67
CA LEU A 296 -19.35 5.12 -0.98
C LEU A 296 -19.16 6.01 0.24
N LYS A 297 -20.21 6.21 1.04
CA LYS A 297 -20.13 6.96 2.30
C LYS A 297 -19.15 6.33 3.29
N TYR A 298 -19.18 5.00 3.40
CA TYR A 298 -18.25 4.25 4.24
C TYR A 298 -16.79 4.46 3.79
N LEU A 299 -16.50 4.30 2.50
CA LEU A 299 -15.14 4.48 1.98
C LEU A 299 -14.61 5.89 2.20
N ILE A 300 -15.42 6.90 1.94
CA ILE A 300 -15.04 8.31 2.16
C ILE A 300 -14.72 8.54 3.64
N ARG A 301 -15.59 8.11 4.54
CA ARG A 301 -15.37 8.22 5.99
C ARG A 301 -14.10 7.50 6.42
N TYR A 302 -13.92 6.26 5.95
CA TYR A 302 -12.73 5.48 6.25
C TYR A 302 -11.43 6.18 5.81
N ALA A 303 -11.44 6.80 4.63
CA ALA A 303 -10.30 7.58 4.14
C ALA A 303 -9.99 8.79 5.03
N LEU A 304 -11.02 9.55 5.41
CA LEU A 304 -10.90 10.72 6.29
C LEU A 304 -10.36 10.33 7.67
N ASP A 305 -10.85 9.24 8.24
CA ASP A 305 -10.47 8.78 9.58
C ASP A 305 -9.05 8.19 9.63
N ASN A 306 -8.63 7.49 8.57
CA ASN A 306 -7.40 6.69 8.61
C ASN A 306 -6.24 7.25 7.79
N CYS A 307 -6.50 8.17 6.85
CA CYS A 307 -5.51 8.65 5.89
C CYS A 307 -5.34 10.18 5.89
N MET A 308 -5.77 10.87 6.95
CA MET A 308 -5.84 12.34 6.98
C MET A 308 -4.52 13.04 6.66
N ASP A 309 -3.39 12.56 7.18
CA ASP A 309 -2.09 13.19 6.93
C ASP A 309 -1.68 13.08 5.46
N ASP A 310 -1.92 11.92 4.84
CA ASP A 310 -1.67 11.70 3.42
C ASP A 310 -2.61 12.52 2.54
N LEU A 311 -3.89 12.62 2.92
CA LEU A 311 -4.89 13.45 2.23
C LEU A 311 -4.53 14.94 2.30
N LYS A 312 -4.12 15.46 3.45
CA LYS A 312 -3.65 16.85 3.60
C LYS A 312 -2.47 17.15 2.69
N PHE A 313 -1.51 16.22 2.60
CA PHE A 313 -0.37 16.40 1.71
C PHE A 313 -0.79 16.44 0.24
N LEU A 314 -1.67 15.53 -0.20
CA LEU A 314 -2.16 15.50 -1.59
C LEU A 314 -3.01 16.72 -1.91
N SER A 315 -3.84 17.17 -0.97
CA SER A 315 -4.63 18.40 -1.12
C SER A 315 -3.76 19.65 -1.27
N ALA A 316 -2.77 19.82 -0.40
CA ALA A 316 -1.84 20.94 -0.50
C ALA A 316 -1.06 20.93 -1.83
N ARG A 317 -0.71 19.73 -2.32
CA ARG A 317 -0.05 19.57 -3.62
C ARG A 317 -0.96 19.97 -4.78
N GLN A 318 -2.21 19.54 -4.77
CA GLN A 318 -3.21 19.93 -5.77
C GLN A 318 -3.36 21.46 -5.84
N GLN A 319 -3.50 22.10 -4.70
CA GLN A 319 -3.62 23.57 -4.62
C GLN A 319 -2.37 24.26 -5.17
N GLU A 320 -1.18 23.76 -4.86
CA GLU A 320 0.07 24.29 -5.39
C GLU A 320 0.18 24.15 -6.92
N GLU A 321 -0.28 23.03 -7.48
CA GLU A 321 -0.29 22.80 -8.93
C GLU A 321 -1.31 23.69 -9.63
N GLU A 322 -2.39 24.05 -8.97
CA GLU A 322 -3.47 24.89 -9.50
C GLU A 322 -3.35 26.38 -9.15
N LYS A 323 -2.35 26.79 -8.38
CA LYS A 323 -2.21 28.18 -7.88
C LYS A 323 -2.24 29.25 -8.98
N ASN A 324 -1.74 28.92 -10.18
CA ASN A 324 -1.68 29.83 -11.32
C ASN A 324 -2.95 29.81 -12.19
N LYS A 325 -3.91 28.91 -11.92
CA LYS A 325 -5.22 28.92 -12.59
C LYS A 325 -6.09 30.03 -12.03
N LYS A 326 -7.02 30.53 -12.84
CA LYS A 326 -8.07 31.44 -12.35
C LYS A 326 -8.92 30.73 -11.29
N ALA A 327 -9.47 31.48 -10.35
CA ALA A 327 -10.27 30.92 -9.25
C ALA A 327 -11.43 30.03 -9.74
N GLU A 328 -12.08 30.41 -10.83
CA GLU A 328 -13.17 29.68 -11.47
C GLU A 328 -12.75 28.34 -12.12
N GLU A 329 -11.45 28.21 -12.41
CA GLU A 329 -10.86 27.03 -13.06
C GLU A 329 -10.20 26.07 -12.04
N ARG A 330 -10.17 26.44 -10.76
CA ARG A 330 -9.57 25.61 -9.70
C ARG A 330 -10.55 24.55 -9.26
N SER A 331 -10.03 23.35 -9.04
CA SER A 331 -10.80 22.27 -8.44
C SER A 331 -11.11 22.60 -6.98
N MET A 332 -12.26 22.12 -6.48
CA MET A 332 -12.55 22.13 -5.05
C MET A 332 -11.41 21.41 -4.29
N GLU A 333 -11.06 21.92 -3.13
CA GLU A 333 -10.02 21.33 -2.29
C GLU A 333 -10.39 19.87 -1.94
N LEU A 334 -9.41 18.97 -1.98
CA LEU A 334 -9.66 17.52 -1.90
C LEU A 334 -10.42 17.12 -0.62
N ILE A 335 -10.00 17.63 0.54
CA ILE A 335 -10.65 17.28 1.82
C ILE A 335 -12.05 17.90 1.90
N GLU A 336 -12.23 19.14 1.42
CA GLU A 336 -13.53 19.80 1.32
C GLU A 336 -14.47 19.00 0.43
N LYS A 337 -13.98 18.52 -0.72
CA LYS A 337 -14.74 17.66 -1.64
C LYS A 337 -15.16 16.34 -0.99
N LEU A 338 -14.29 15.72 -0.21
CA LEU A 338 -14.62 14.47 0.50
C LEU A 338 -15.61 14.66 1.65
N ASN A 339 -15.62 15.84 2.27
CA ASN A 339 -16.60 16.22 3.31
C ASN A 339 -17.92 16.75 2.75
N PHE A 340 -17.98 17.00 1.44
CA PHE A 340 -19.20 17.47 0.79
C PHE A 340 -20.24 16.33 0.82
N GLN A 341 -21.30 16.53 1.61
CA GLN A 341 -22.50 15.70 1.58
C GLN A 341 -23.57 16.47 0.79
N PRO A 342 -24.09 15.92 -0.30
CA PRO A 342 -25.19 16.51 -1.03
C PRO A 342 -26.49 16.49 -0.20
#